data_288afe5956bf1e64f336b5f4336f875e
#
_entry.id   288afe5956bf1e64f336b5f4336f875e
#
_cell.length_a   1.000
_cell.length_b   1.000
_cell.length_c   1.000
_cell.angle_alpha   90.00
_cell.angle_beta   90.00
_cell.angle_gamma   90.00
#
_symmetry.space_group_name_H-M   'P 1'
#
loop_
_entity.id
_entity.type
_entity.pdbx_description
1 polymer ?
#
loop_
_entity_poly.entity_id
_entity_poly.type
_entity_poly.pdbx_seq_one_letter_code
_entity_poly.pdbx_strand_id
1 'polypeptide(L)'
;ETSVAPTSEPEQAAQDVEADSAAAEAALLTVADLPEGWAEAADDATVPLNARLAECVGVDGDEISTADATAAAGPFVSPATDASIRQHVGVLATEAEARTVVAFTVEPGVLGCFEEAYAELATDALVGAVADGSTFGAPSVTRLQIGPAGDATQAIRVTVPVTGDPAVAAVTVDHVIVRSGRSLATITFANSTEATPIETIDEVAAIVAERLTA
;
A
#
# COMPACT_ATOMS: atom_id res chain seq x y z
N GLU A 1 10.17 -41.87 -35.63
CA GLU A 1 9.45 -40.70 -35.14
C GLU A 1 9.36 -40.81 -33.61
N THR A 2 10.20 -40.05 -32.94
CA THR A 2 10.26 -40.01 -31.49
C THR A 2 9.26 -38.94 -31.05
N SER A 3 8.13 -39.37 -30.52
CA SER A 3 7.14 -38.49 -29.89
C SER A 3 7.73 -37.94 -28.61
N VAL A 4 8.06 -36.66 -28.59
CA VAL A 4 8.39 -35.94 -27.37
C VAL A 4 7.08 -35.63 -26.66
N ALA A 5 6.86 -36.27 -25.52
CA ALA A 5 5.73 -35.93 -24.66
C ALA A 5 5.83 -34.48 -24.17
N PRO A 6 4.76 -33.69 -24.15
CA PRO A 6 4.78 -32.36 -23.56
C PRO A 6 4.98 -32.52 -22.05
N THR A 7 6.11 -32.03 -21.59
CA THR A 7 6.44 -32.01 -20.17
C THR A 7 5.69 -30.84 -19.54
N SER A 8 4.68 -31.18 -18.71
CA SER A 8 4.38 -30.56 -17.41
C SER A 8 4.01 -29.08 -17.36
N GLU A 9 2.79 -28.72 -17.76
CA GLU A 9 2.14 -27.46 -17.35
C GLU A 9 2.19 -27.21 -15.81
N PRO A 10 1.99 -28.20 -14.91
CA PRO A 10 2.04 -27.95 -13.47
C PRO A 10 3.44 -27.64 -12.92
N GLU A 11 4.50 -28.15 -13.52
CA GLU A 11 5.87 -27.86 -13.07
C GLU A 11 6.34 -26.47 -13.52
N GLN A 12 5.91 -26.03 -14.71
CA GLN A 12 6.15 -24.67 -15.20
C GLN A 12 5.41 -23.63 -14.32
N ALA A 13 4.12 -23.88 -14.04
CA ALA A 13 3.33 -22.99 -13.18
C ALA A 13 3.92 -22.86 -11.77
N ALA A 14 4.45 -23.95 -11.19
CA ALA A 14 5.11 -23.91 -9.90
C ALA A 14 6.41 -23.11 -9.92
N GLN A 15 7.19 -23.20 -11.01
CA GLN A 15 8.42 -22.43 -11.18
C GLN A 15 8.12 -20.94 -11.39
N ASP A 16 7.04 -20.60 -12.10
CA ASP A 16 6.62 -19.23 -12.32
C ASP A 16 6.20 -18.56 -10.99
N VAL A 17 5.46 -19.27 -10.13
CA VAL A 17 5.07 -18.77 -8.80
C VAL A 17 6.29 -18.56 -7.88
N GLU A 18 7.29 -19.46 -7.92
CA GLU A 18 8.52 -19.30 -7.13
C GLU A 18 9.32 -18.08 -7.59
N ALA A 19 9.43 -17.88 -8.91
CA ALA A 19 10.11 -16.72 -9.48
C ALA A 19 9.39 -15.40 -9.12
N ASP A 20 8.06 -15.39 -9.15
CA ASP A 20 7.24 -14.24 -8.80
C ASP A 20 7.34 -13.91 -7.30
N SER A 21 7.36 -14.93 -6.44
CA SER A 21 7.57 -14.74 -5.01
C SER A 21 8.94 -14.13 -4.71
N ALA A 22 9.99 -14.63 -5.37
CA ALA A 22 11.34 -14.08 -5.22
C ALA A 22 11.43 -12.63 -5.75
N ALA A 23 10.74 -12.31 -6.85
CA ALA A 23 10.67 -10.94 -7.38
C ALA A 23 9.92 -10.00 -6.42
N ALA A 24 8.80 -10.45 -5.85
CA ALA A 24 8.06 -9.67 -4.85
C ALA A 24 8.91 -9.39 -3.60
N GLU A 25 9.62 -10.39 -3.08
CA GLU A 25 10.53 -10.23 -1.93
C GLU A 25 11.70 -9.30 -2.23
N ALA A 26 12.31 -9.40 -3.41
CA ALA A 26 13.43 -8.55 -3.82
C ALA A 26 13.03 -7.06 -3.96
N ALA A 27 11.75 -6.79 -4.23
CA ALA A 27 11.22 -5.43 -4.37
C ALA A 27 10.88 -4.76 -3.03
N LEU A 28 11.02 -5.46 -1.90
CA LEU A 28 10.70 -4.91 -0.59
C LEU A 28 11.68 -3.82 -0.15
N LEU A 29 11.13 -2.78 0.49
CA LEU A 29 11.91 -1.80 1.23
C LEU A 29 12.64 -2.44 2.42
N THR A 30 13.75 -1.85 2.76
CA THR A 30 14.52 -2.15 3.98
C THR A 30 14.76 -0.87 4.77
N VAL A 31 15.14 -0.98 6.04
CA VAL A 31 15.51 0.20 6.85
C VAL A 31 16.60 1.04 6.19
N ALA A 32 17.50 0.43 5.41
CA ALA A 32 18.58 1.14 4.73
C ALA A 32 18.11 2.07 3.60
N ASP A 33 16.88 1.91 3.12
CA ASP A 33 16.28 2.76 2.08
C ASP A 33 15.61 4.00 2.67
N LEU A 34 15.48 4.06 3.98
CA LEU A 34 14.78 5.11 4.68
C LEU A 34 15.77 6.09 5.35
N PRO A 35 15.34 7.32 5.65
CA PRO A 35 16.19 8.27 6.36
C PRO A 35 16.71 7.74 7.69
N GLU A 36 17.80 8.35 8.19
CA GLU A 36 18.36 7.98 9.50
C GLU A 36 17.31 8.14 10.62
N GLY A 37 17.29 7.17 11.55
CA GLY A 37 16.37 7.14 12.68
C GLY A 37 15.12 6.29 12.46
N TRP A 38 14.86 5.79 11.26
CA TRP A 38 13.81 4.80 11.04
C TRP A 38 14.25 3.42 11.53
N ALA A 39 13.29 2.64 12.03
CA ALA A 39 13.51 1.28 12.49
C ALA A 39 12.32 0.40 12.12
N GLU A 40 12.58 -0.88 11.93
CA GLU A 40 11.52 -1.87 11.78
C GLU A 40 10.84 -2.11 13.14
N ALA A 41 9.50 -2.16 13.14
CA ALA A 41 8.70 -2.43 14.32
C ALA A 41 7.91 -3.74 14.14
N ALA A 42 7.44 -4.30 15.27
CA ALA A 42 6.56 -5.45 15.20
C ALA A 42 5.23 -5.10 14.51
N ASP A 43 4.74 -5.99 13.67
CA ASP A 43 3.44 -5.82 13.01
C ASP A 43 2.31 -6.28 13.95
N ASP A 44 1.87 -5.39 14.84
CA ASP A 44 0.86 -5.68 15.84
C ASP A 44 -0.59 -5.40 15.37
N ALA A 45 -0.78 -4.83 14.19
CA ALA A 45 -2.11 -4.40 13.74
C ALA A 45 -2.33 -4.65 12.25
N THR A 46 -3.13 -5.64 11.92
CA THR A 46 -3.79 -5.74 10.62
C THR A 46 -5.04 -4.87 10.63
N VAL A 47 -4.97 -3.71 9.98
CA VAL A 47 -6.17 -2.92 9.69
C VAL A 47 -6.88 -3.60 8.52
N PRO A 48 -8.14 -4.03 8.65
CA PRO A 48 -8.85 -4.76 7.60
C PRO A 48 -9.35 -3.82 6.47
N LEU A 49 -8.48 -2.89 6.03
CA LEU A 49 -8.82 -1.89 5.01
C LEU A 49 -9.25 -2.53 3.69
N ASN A 50 -8.50 -3.54 3.22
CA ASN A 50 -8.80 -4.20 1.96
C ASN A 50 -10.18 -4.89 1.99
N ALA A 51 -10.56 -5.52 3.10
CA ALA A 51 -11.86 -6.14 3.24
C ALA A 51 -13.00 -5.11 3.19
N ARG A 52 -12.81 -3.94 3.84
CA ARG A 52 -13.77 -2.84 3.81
C ARG A 52 -13.89 -2.20 2.42
N LEU A 53 -12.77 -2.01 1.74
CA LEU A 53 -12.78 -1.51 0.37
C LEU A 53 -13.47 -2.48 -0.58
N ALA A 54 -13.21 -3.79 -0.47
CA ALA A 54 -13.86 -4.83 -1.25
C ALA A 54 -15.38 -4.79 -1.08
N GLU A 55 -15.85 -4.76 0.17
CA GLU A 55 -17.28 -4.68 0.50
C GLU A 55 -17.93 -3.42 -0.11
N CYS A 56 -17.29 -2.26 0.01
CA CYS A 56 -17.81 -1.00 -0.51
C CYS A 56 -17.89 -0.99 -2.04
N VAL A 57 -16.86 -1.47 -2.73
CA VAL A 57 -16.85 -1.51 -4.20
C VAL A 57 -17.66 -2.67 -4.78
N GLY A 58 -18.18 -3.56 -3.94
CA GLY A 58 -19.04 -4.67 -4.32
C GLY A 58 -18.31 -5.80 -5.04
N VAL A 59 -17.02 -6.01 -4.73
CA VAL A 59 -16.22 -7.15 -5.21
C VAL A 59 -15.87 -8.06 -4.05
N ASP A 60 -15.67 -9.35 -4.33
CA ASP A 60 -15.17 -10.26 -3.32
C ASP A 60 -13.75 -9.87 -2.91
N GLY A 61 -13.44 -9.93 -1.60
CA GLY A 61 -12.13 -9.57 -1.08
C GLY A 61 -10.99 -10.36 -1.74
N ASP A 62 -11.26 -11.58 -2.16
CA ASP A 62 -10.33 -12.44 -2.90
C ASP A 62 -10.09 -11.93 -4.35
N GLU A 63 -11.05 -11.20 -4.94
CA GLU A 63 -10.90 -10.59 -6.27
C GLU A 63 -10.01 -9.34 -6.26
N ILE A 64 -9.91 -8.64 -5.13
CA ILE A 64 -8.96 -7.50 -4.99
C ILE A 64 -7.52 -8.00 -4.87
N SER A 65 -7.32 -9.23 -4.38
CA SER A 65 -6.01 -9.85 -4.16
C SER A 65 -5.73 -10.95 -5.17
N THR A 66 -5.79 -10.64 -6.46
CA THR A 66 -5.52 -11.61 -7.55
C THR A 66 -4.03 -11.75 -7.90
N ALA A 67 -3.14 -11.33 -7.01
CA ALA A 67 -1.71 -11.48 -7.23
C ALA A 67 -1.29 -12.97 -7.11
N ASP A 68 -0.54 -13.46 -8.08
CA ASP A 68 0.02 -14.82 -8.08
C ASP A 68 1.06 -15.01 -6.98
N ALA A 69 1.72 -13.91 -6.60
CA ALA A 69 2.68 -13.86 -5.50
C ALA A 69 2.57 -12.52 -4.75
N THR A 70 2.79 -12.55 -3.44
CA THR A 70 2.77 -11.35 -2.59
C THR A 70 3.91 -11.37 -1.58
N ALA A 71 4.42 -10.16 -1.26
CA ALA A 71 5.36 -9.95 -0.18
C ALA A 71 5.03 -8.64 0.55
N ALA A 72 5.47 -8.49 1.79
CA ALA A 72 5.24 -7.28 2.59
C ALA A 72 6.48 -6.91 3.40
N ALA A 73 6.68 -5.61 3.63
CA ALA A 73 7.72 -5.06 4.47
C ALA A 73 7.17 -3.99 5.42
N GLY A 74 7.81 -3.83 6.57
CA GLY A 74 7.42 -2.91 7.64
C GLY A 74 6.44 -3.55 8.65
N PRO A 75 5.88 -2.79 9.59
CA PRO A 75 6.00 -1.33 9.61
C PRO A 75 7.41 -0.85 9.93
N PHE A 76 7.86 0.14 9.19
CA PHE A 76 8.99 0.96 9.56
C PHE A 76 8.44 2.18 10.30
N VAL A 77 9.04 2.54 11.42
CA VAL A 77 8.57 3.65 12.25
C VAL A 77 9.69 4.67 12.47
N SER A 78 9.31 5.95 12.52
CA SER A 78 10.16 7.05 12.92
C SER A 78 9.69 7.58 14.27
N PRO A 79 10.38 7.27 15.38
CA PRO A 79 9.99 7.73 16.71
C PRO A 79 10.01 9.27 16.86
N ALA A 80 10.75 9.94 15.98
CA ALA A 80 10.87 11.40 16.03
C ALA A 80 9.62 12.13 15.49
N THR A 81 8.83 11.45 14.64
CA THR A 81 7.70 12.07 13.90
C THR A 81 6.40 11.28 14.04
N ASP A 82 6.36 10.19 14.79
CA ASP A 82 5.24 9.23 14.85
C ASP A 82 4.76 8.76 13.46
N ALA A 83 5.68 8.80 12.49
CA ALA A 83 5.39 8.34 11.14
C ALA A 83 5.65 6.85 11.01
N SER A 84 4.85 6.19 10.19
CA SER A 84 5.09 4.79 9.80
C SER A 84 4.98 4.59 8.29
N ILE A 85 5.74 3.62 7.78
CA ILE A 85 5.69 3.18 6.38
C ILE A 85 5.47 1.68 6.35
N ARG A 86 4.54 1.24 5.50
CA ARG A 86 4.31 -0.18 5.16
C ARG A 86 4.34 -0.34 3.66
N GLN A 87 4.80 -1.49 3.21
CA GLN A 87 4.78 -1.84 1.81
C GLN A 87 4.18 -3.22 1.60
N HIS A 88 3.36 -3.34 0.56
CA HIS A 88 2.93 -4.61 0.00
C HIS A 88 3.32 -4.65 -1.47
N VAL A 89 3.86 -5.77 -1.91
CA VAL A 89 4.18 -6.02 -3.31
C VAL A 89 3.36 -7.21 -3.78
N GLY A 90 2.74 -7.07 -4.94
CA GLY A 90 2.00 -8.15 -5.61
C GLY A 90 2.48 -8.29 -7.04
N VAL A 91 2.61 -9.52 -7.52
CA VAL A 91 2.88 -9.85 -8.92
C VAL A 91 1.61 -10.46 -9.49
N LEU A 92 1.00 -9.81 -10.48
CA LEU A 92 -0.25 -10.24 -11.10
C LEU A 92 0.03 -11.15 -12.29
N ALA A 93 -0.98 -11.91 -12.72
CA ALA A 93 -0.84 -12.82 -13.86
C ALA A 93 -0.48 -12.07 -15.14
N THR A 94 -1.01 -10.85 -15.34
CA THR A 94 -0.77 -10.07 -16.54
C THR A 94 -0.54 -8.58 -16.26
N GLU A 95 0.21 -7.92 -17.16
CA GLU A 95 0.35 -6.46 -17.14
C GLU A 95 -0.99 -5.73 -17.37
N ALA A 96 -1.93 -6.34 -18.08
CA ALA A 96 -3.24 -5.75 -18.31
C ALA A 96 -4.05 -5.67 -17.00
N GLU A 97 -3.99 -6.71 -16.17
CA GLU A 97 -4.59 -6.71 -14.83
C GLU A 97 -3.94 -5.64 -13.95
N ALA A 98 -2.60 -5.57 -13.93
CA ALA A 98 -1.88 -4.56 -13.17
C ALA A 98 -2.27 -3.12 -13.56
N ARG A 99 -2.44 -2.86 -14.87
CA ARG A 99 -2.95 -1.57 -15.35
C ARG A 99 -4.37 -1.29 -14.87
N THR A 100 -5.23 -2.29 -14.87
CA THR A 100 -6.63 -2.18 -14.41
C THR A 100 -6.68 -1.81 -12.93
N VAL A 101 -5.89 -2.47 -12.07
CA VAL A 101 -5.82 -2.17 -10.63
C VAL A 101 -5.39 -0.72 -10.39
N VAL A 102 -4.33 -0.25 -11.06
CA VAL A 102 -3.87 1.15 -10.92
C VAL A 102 -4.95 2.15 -11.33
N ALA A 103 -5.62 1.91 -12.47
CA ALA A 103 -6.66 2.80 -12.96
C ALA A 103 -7.86 2.84 -12.01
N PHE A 104 -8.27 1.68 -11.49
CA PHE A 104 -9.40 1.54 -10.59
C PHE A 104 -9.20 2.31 -9.26
N THR A 105 -8.00 2.29 -8.69
CA THR A 105 -7.73 2.90 -7.38
C THR A 105 -8.06 4.39 -7.29
N VAL A 106 -8.04 5.10 -8.41
CA VAL A 106 -8.31 6.54 -8.47
C VAL A 106 -9.69 6.88 -9.04
N GLU A 107 -10.56 5.90 -9.25
CA GLU A 107 -11.94 6.16 -9.67
C GLU A 107 -12.72 6.88 -8.55
N PRO A 108 -13.61 7.83 -8.89
CA PRO A 108 -14.34 8.59 -7.88
C PRO A 108 -15.15 7.73 -6.91
N GLY A 109 -15.71 6.61 -7.38
CA GLY A 109 -16.42 5.64 -6.51
C GLY A 109 -15.50 5.01 -5.47
N VAL A 110 -14.30 4.61 -5.89
CA VAL A 110 -13.30 4.01 -5.00
C VAL A 110 -12.77 5.01 -3.98
N LEU A 111 -12.58 6.29 -4.37
CA LEU A 111 -12.20 7.34 -3.42
C LEU A 111 -13.26 7.53 -2.32
N GLY A 112 -14.56 7.45 -2.66
CA GLY A 112 -15.64 7.45 -1.68
C GLY A 112 -15.58 6.24 -0.74
N CYS A 113 -15.21 5.07 -1.25
CA CYS A 113 -15.02 3.88 -0.41
C CYS A 113 -13.86 4.03 0.58
N PHE A 114 -12.79 4.73 0.21
CA PHE A 114 -11.75 5.08 1.17
C PHE A 114 -12.28 5.98 2.29
N GLU A 115 -13.10 6.99 1.99
CA GLU A 115 -13.72 7.84 3.01
C GLU A 115 -14.59 7.03 3.97
N GLU A 116 -15.44 6.14 3.46
CA GLU A 116 -16.30 5.26 4.28
C GLU A 116 -15.48 4.29 5.14
N ALA A 117 -14.51 3.59 4.54
CA ALA A 117 -13.66 2.65 5.25
C ALA A 117 -12.87 3.34 6.38
N TYR A 118 -12.30 4.52 6.12
CA TYR A 118 -11.58 5.26 7.15
C TYR A 118 -12.49 5.86 8.21
N ALA A 119 -13.74 6.21 7.91
CA ALA A 119 -14.70 6.64 8.92
C ALA A 119 -15.01 5.54 9.94
N GLU A 120 -15.11 4.28 9.48
CA GLU A 120 -15.30 3.13 10.35
C GLU A 120 -14.02 2.76 11.12
N LEU A 121 -12.88 2.74 10.42
CA LEU A 121 -11.60 2.34 11.00
C LEU A 121 -11.04 3.38 11.98
N ALA A 122 -11.35 4.66 11.81
CA ALA A 122 -10.87 5.72 12.71
C ALA A 122 -11.22 5.44 14.16
N THR A 123 -12.40 4.88 14.42
CA THR A 123 -12.87 4.58 15.77
C THR A 123 -12.11 3.42 16.42
N ASP A 124 -11.59 2.47 15.64
CA ASP A 124 -10.98 1.24 16.16
C ASP A 124 -9.45 1.24 16.02
N ALA A 125 -8.93 1.70 14.87
CA ALA A 125 -7.52 1.58 14.52
C ALA A 125 -6.67 2.80 14.90
N LEU A 126 -7.28 3.99 15.01
CA LEU A 126 -6.57 5.24 15.32
C LEU A 126 -6.65 5.65 16.79
N VAL A 127 -7.44 4.94 17.60
CA VAL A 127 -7.60 5.25 19.04
C VAL A 127 -6.28 5.28 19.81
N GLY A 128 -5.33 4.40 19.45
CA GLY A 128 -4.00 4.39 20.09
C GLY A 128 -3.03 5.50 19.61
N ALA A 129 -3.38 6.20 18.52
CA ALA A 129 -2.55 7.26 17.94
C ALA A 129 -2.88 8.66 18.46
N VAL A 130 -3.90 8.80 19.30
CA VAL A 130 -4.38 10.10 19.83
C VAL A 130 -4.65 10.01 21.32
N ALA A 131 -4.73 11.15 21.99
CA ALA A 131 -5.01 11.21 23.44
C ALA A 131 -6.39 10.65 23.79
N ASP A 132 -6.50 10.06 24.98
CA ASP A 132 -7.77 9.54 25.51
C ASP A 132 -8.85 10.63 25.52
N GLY A 133 -10.03 10.30 25.02
CA GLY A 133 -11.16 11.21 24.91
C GLY A 133 -11.19 12.08 23.67
N SER A 134 -10.22 11.92 22.75
CA SER A 134 -10.27 12.53 21.43
C SER A 134 -11.39 11.95 20.58
N THR A 135 -11.88 12.73 19.63
CA THR A 135 -12.90 12.31 18.66
C THR A 135 -12.39 12.53 17.24
N PHE A 136 -12.79 11.64 16.34
CA PHE A 136 -12.46 11.70 14.92
C PHE A 136 -13.56 12.38 14.12
N GLY A 137 -13.18 13.32 13.26
CA GLY A 137 -14.08 13.94 12.28
C GLY A 137 -14.24 13.07 11.02
N ALA A 138 -15.08 13.54 10.09
CA ALA A 138 -15.27 12.87 8.81
C ALA A 138 -13.95 12.85 8.01
N PRO A 139 -13.51 11.69 7.51
CA PRO A 139 -12.35 11.61 6.62
C PRO A 139 -12.58 12.38 5.33
N SER A 140 -11.50 12.81 4.71
CA SER A 140 -11.51 13.35 3.35
C SER A 140 -10.40 12.70 2.54
N VAL A 141 -10.66 12.41 1.27
CA VAL A 141 -9.71 11.80 0.34
C VAL A 141 -9.34 12.77 -0.76
N THR A 142 -8.05 12.96 -0.99
CA THR A 142 -7.53 13.81 -2.06
C THR A 142 -6.49 13.06 -2.88
N ARG A 143 -6.47 13.29 -4.20
CA ARG A 143 -5.37 12.79 -5.04
C ARG A 143 -4.13 13.64 -4.80
N LEU A 144 -3.00 12.97 -4.64
CA LEU A 144 -1.71 13.65 -4.59
C LEU A 144 -1.09 13.73 -5.99
N GLN A 145 -0.43 14.86 -6.25
CA GLN A 145 0.43 15.01 -7.41
C GLN A 145 1.85 14.66 -7.00
N ILE A 146 2.30 13.48 -7.39
CA ILE A 146 3.64 12.97 -7.11
C ILE A 146 4.40 12.77 -8.41
N GLY A 147 5.73 12.67 -8.31
CA GLY A 147 6.60 12.40 -9.45
C GLY A 147 6.32 11.05 -10.09
N PRO A 148 6.67 10.87 -11.38
CA PRO A 148 6.50 9.59 -12.05
C PRO A 148 7.52 8.58 -11.49
N ALA A 149 7.03 7.39 -11.12
CA ALA A 149 7.84 6.24 -10.72
C ALA A 149 7.31 4.98 -11.41
N GLY A 150 8.21 4.17 -11.96
CA GLY A 150 7.84 2.99 -12.76
C GLY A 150 7.05 3.36 -14.03
N ASP A 151 6.21 2.43 -14.49
CA ASP A 151 5.36 2.63 -15.67
C ASP A 151 4.08 3.43 -15.36
N ALA A 152 3.64 3.39 -14.11
CA ALA A 152 2.52 4.17 -13.62
C ALA A 152 2.61 4.37 -12.10
N THR A 153 2.24 5.56 -11.65
CA THR A 153 2.19 5.91 -10.23
C THR A 153 0.89 6.64 -9.94
N GLN A 154 0.23 6.28 -8.85
CA GLN A 154 -0.95 6.95 -8.34
C GLN A 154 -0.80 7.15 -6.83
N ALA A 155 -1.30 8.25 -6.32
CA ALA A 155 -1.29 8.51 -4.89
C ALA A 155 -2.55 9.22 -4.44
N ILE A 156 -3.02 8.85 -3.25
CA ILE A 156 -4.12 9.50 -2.55
C ILE A 156 -3.70 9.78 -1.10
N ARG A 157 -4.23 10.85 -0.55
CA ARG A 157 -4.13 11.20 0.87
C ARG A 157 -5.50 11.11 1.52
N VAL A 158 -5.58 10.35 2.57
CA VAL A 158 -6.72 10.34 3.49
C VAL A 158 -6.35 11.22 4.69
N THR A 159 -7.22 12.15 5.03
CA THR A 159 -7.04 13.01 6.21
C THR A 159 -8.23 12.81 7.13
N VAL A 160 -7.96 12.39 8.36
CA VAL A 160 -8.96 12.20 9.42
C VAL A 160 -8.75 13.29 10.47
N PRO A 161 -9.64 14.29 10.56
CA PRO A 161 -9.53 15.34 11.57
C PRO A 161 -9.63 14.78 13.00
N VAL A 162 -8.86 15.32 13.93
CA VAL A 162 -8.89 14.96 15.35
C VAL A 162 -9.30 16.19 16.17
N THR A 163 -10.18 15.98 17.14
CA THR A 163 -10.62 17.02 18.07
C THR A 163 -10.43 16.51 19.51
N GLY A 164 -9.92 17.38 20.37
CA GLY A 164 -9.68 17.06 21.79
C GLY A 164 -8.23 16.70 22.10
N ASP A 165 -7.42 16.39 21.10
CA ASP A 165 -5.99 16.19 21.25
C ASP A 165 -5.24 17.52 20.99
N PRO A 166 -4.44 18.04 21.94
CA PRO A 166 -3.69 19.28 21.73
C PRO A 166 -2.47 19.10 20.81
N ALA A 167 -1.99 17.88 20.61
CA ALA A 167 -0.81 17.57 19.82
C ALA A 167 -1.15 17.11 18.39
N VAL A 168 -2.35 16.54 18.20
CA VAL A 168 -2.77 15.96 16.93
C VAL A 168 -4.01 16.66 16.39
N ALA A 169 -3.85 17.39 15.29
CA ALA A 169 -4.97 18.05 14.60
C ALA A 169 -5.65 17.13 13.57
N ALA A 170 -4.91 16.21 12.99
CA ALA A 170 -5.39 15.22 12.05
C ALA A 170 -4.42 14.02 11.99
N VAL A 171 -4.94 12.86 11.67
CA VAL A 171 -4.13 11.72 11.19
C VAL A 171 -4.19 11.71 9.67
N THR A 172 -3.03 11.59 9.04
CA THR A 172 -2.92 11.48 7.58
C THR A 172 -2.42 10.11 7.19
N VAL A 173 -3.02 9.54 6.14
CA VAL A 173 -2.56 8.29 5.55
C VAL A 173 -2.46 8.47 4.05
N ASP A 174 -1.26 8.28 3.53
CA ASP A 174 -0.99 8.34 2.10
C ASP A 174 -0.88 6.93 1.55
N HIS A 175 -1.65 6.62 0.52
CA HIS A 175 -1.54 5.39 -0.25
C HIS A 175 -0.93 5.71 -1.60
N VAL A 176 0.20 5.08 -1.88
CA VAL A 176 0.94 5.22 -3.13
C VAL A 176 1.00 3.88 -3.82
N ILE A 177 0.59 3.83 -5.07
CA ILE A 177 0.70 2.63 -5.90
C ILE A 177 1.71 2.90 -7.00
N VAL A 178 2.69 2.01 -7.10
CA VAL A 178 3.71 2.02 -8.15
C VAL A 178 3.58 0.74 -8.96
N ARG A 179 3.53 0.85 -10.29
CA ARG A 179 3.48 -0.28 -11.21
C ARG A 179 4.73 -0.36 -12.06
N SER A 180 5.26 -1.55 -12.23
CA SER A 180 6.25 -1.87 -13.25
C SER A 180 5.93 -3.24 -13.87
N GLY A 181 5.65 -3.28 -15.17
CA GLY A 181 5.16 -4.48 -15.84
C GLY A 181 3.87 -4.98 -15.19
N ARG A 182 3.91 -6.22 -14.70
CA ARG A 182 2.82 -6.88 -13.98
C ARG A 182 2.97 -6.79 -12.44
N SER A 183 4.03 -6.18 -11.95
CA SER A 183 4.28 -5.99 -10.53
C SER A 183 3.67 -4.69 -10.03
N LEU A 184 3.04 -4.75 -8.86
CA LEU A 184 2.46 -3.61 -8.14
C LEU A 184 3.07 -3.52 -6.75
N ALA A 185 3.43 -2.32 -6.34
CA ALA A 185 3.71 -2.03 -4.94
C ALA A 185 2.71 -1.01 -4.42
N THR A 186 2.12 -1.31 -3.26
CA THR A 186 1.35 -0.34 -2.47
C THR A 186 2.19 0.07 -1.27
N ILE A 187 2.44 1.37 -1.14
CA ILE A 187 3.18 1.95 -0.03
C ILE A 187 2.19 2.80 0.76
N THR A 188 2.09 2.54 2.05
CA THR A 188 1.24 3.29 2.97
C THR A 188 2.10 4.07 3.94
N PHE A 189 1.97 5.39 3.93
CA PHE A 189 2.58 6.28 4.91
C PHE A 189 1.48 6.71 5.88
N ALA A 190 1.68 6.56 7.18
CA ALA A 190 0.76 7.08 8.19
C ALA A 190 1.51 8.03 9.13
N ASN A 191 0.87 9.13 9.48
CA ASN A 191 1.45 10.16 10.34
C ASN A 191 0.35 10.86 11.17
N SER A 192 0.61 11.05 12.46
CA SER A 192 -0.30 11.70 13.39
C SER A 192 0.05 13.15 13.71
N THR A 193 1.21 13.65 13.30
CA THR A 193 1.66 15.02 13.59
C THR A 193 1.62 15.93 12.38
N GLU A 194 2.21 15.50 11.28
CA GLU A 194 2.25 16.25 10.01
C GLU A 194 2.03 15.30 8.85
N ALA A 195 1.48 15.82 7.76
CA ALA A 195 1.38 15.03 6.53
C ALA A 195 2.77 14.70 5.97
N THR A 196 2.96 13.49 5.45
CA THR A 196 4.22 13.11 4.81
C THR A 196 4.55 14.10 3.69
N PRO A 197 5.77 14.67 3.66
CA PRO A 197 6.20 15.54 2.57
C PRO A 197 6.16 14.81 1.23
N ILE A 198 5.74 15.51 0.18
CA ILE A 198 5.65 14.92 -1.17
C ILE A 198 7.03 14.44 -1.65
N GLU A 199 8.08 15.17 -1.34
CA GLU A 199 9.46 14.82 -1.68
C GLU A 199 9.86 13.46 -1.09
N THR A 200 9.47 13.18 0.15
CA THR A 200 9.71 11.88 0.80
C THR A 200 8.92 10.76 0.11
N ILE A 201 7.68 11.03 -0.27
CA ILE A 201 6.85 10.08 -1.01
C ILE A 201 7.49 9.77 -2.37
N ASP A 202 7.94 10.80 -3.09
CA ASP A 202 8.59 10.68 -4.40
C ASP A 202 9.89 9.86 -4.31
N GLU A 203 10.73 10.12 -3.31
CA GLU A 203 11.98 9.38 -3.09
C GLU A 203 11.73 7.90 -2.83
N VAL A 204 10.80 7.57 -1.93
CA VAL A 204 10.46 6.17 -1.62
C VAL A 204 9.82 5.48 -2.83
N ALA A 205 8.90 6.16 -3.53
CA ALA A 205 8.27 5.61 -4.74
C ALA A 205 9.30 5.31 -5.83
N ALA A 206 10.31 6.17 -6.02
CA ALA A 206 11.38 5.95 -6.99
C ALA A 206 12.23 4.71 -6.63
N ILE A 207 12.63 4.55 -5.36
CA ILE A 207 13.37 3.38 -4.89
C ILE A 207 12.57 2.09 -5.16
N VAL A 208 11.28 2.10 -4.84
CA VAL A 208 10.40 0.95 -5.05
C VAL A 208 10.28 0.65 -6.56
N ALA A 209 10.11 1.67 -7.40
CA ALA A 209 10.03 1.49 -8.84
C ALA A 209 11.29 0.82 -9.44
N GLU A 210 12.47 1.22 -8.98
CA GLU A 210 13.74 0.62 -9.41
C GLU A 210 13.79 -0.88 -9.04
N ARG A 211 13.34 -1.24 -7.85
CA ARG A 211 13.33 -2.63 -7.38
C ARG A 211 12.28 -3.50 -8.09
N LEU A 212 11.14 -2.92 -8.47
CA LEU A 212 10.13 -3.65 -9.25
C LEU A 212 10.60 -3.99 -10.66
N THR A 213 11.68 -3.38 -11.16
CA THR A 213 12.26 -3.62 -12.49
C THR A 213 13.49 -4.53 -12.47
N ALA A 214 14.01 -4.87 -11.30
CA ALA A 214 15.23 -5.66 -11.13
C ALA A 214 14.95 -7.17 -11.23
#